data_5d58e7f01367bb054538e418925ba6c9
#
_entry.id   5d58e7f01367bb054538e418925ba6c9
#
_cell.length_a   1.000
_cell.length_b   1.000
_cell.length_c   1.000
_cell.angle_alpha   90.00
_cell.angle_beta   90.00
_cell.angle_gamma   90.00
#
_symmetry.space_group_name_H-M   'P 1'
#
loop_
_entity.id
_entity.type
_entity.pdbx_description
1 polymer ?
#
loop_
_entity_poly.entity_id
_entity_poly.type
_entity_poly.pdbx_seq_one_letter_code
_entity_poly.pdbx_strand_id
1 'polypeptide(L)'
;MSLLKRMLSQCKKPKGRFGRFLARGMNFGHSGLTRWGLGFIDIASDIDALDIGCGGGRTVERLAGIVTDGKVVGIDYSPDAIVVARKKNRALINEGRVEISQEAVSSMRFSKGAFGLITAFESHYFWPDFRNDLKEVHRVTKQNGQLLIVGAVYKNKKYDRRNQRIVDAIGMTYLSIEEFREILEGVGYSQFDALEEKNKGWFAVKCKKQEGGTA
;
A
#
# COMPACT_ATOMS: atom_id res chain seq x y z
N MET A 1 19.43 -4.08 21.95
CA MET A 1 18.82 -3.86 20.62
C MET A 1 19.43 -2.60 20.03
N SER A 2 20.06 -2.63 18.83
CA SER A 2 20.75 -1.46 18.28
C SER A 2 19.78 -0.31 18.02
N LEU A 3 20.27 0.95 18.08
CA LEU A 3 19.47 2.15 17.80
C LEU A 3 18.79 2.07 16.42
N LEU A 4 19.49 1.51 15.43
CA LEU A 4 18.97 1.26 14.10
C LEU A 4 17.75 0.32 14.09
N LYS A 5 17.82 -0.82 14.81
CA LYS A 5 16.69 -1.73 14.96
C LYS A 5 15.47 -1.04 15.61
N ARG A 6 15.72 -0.15 16.58
CA ARG A 6 14.65 0.61 17.26
C ARG A 6 14.01 1.65 16.34
N MET A 7 14.78 2.32 15.48
CA MET A 7 14.26 3.24 14.46
C MET A 7 13.46 2.49 13.40
N LEU A 8 14.00 1.39 12.85
CA LEU A 8 13.34 0.60 11.82
C LEU A 8 12.05 -0.08 12.32
N SER A 9 12.00 -0.51 13.59
CA SER A 9 10.77 -1.05 14.18
C SER A 9 9.64 0.00 14.28
N GLN A 10 9.97 1.28 14.40
CA GLN A 10 8.98 2.37 14.36
C GLN A 10 8.45 2.61 12.92
N CYS A 11 9.17 2.23 11.87
CA CYS A 11 8.64 2.24 10.51
C CYS A 11 7.56 1.15 10.33
N LYS A 12 7.74 -0.01 11.01
CA LYS A 12 6.76 -1.11 11.00
C LYS A 12 5.50 -0.76 11.83
N LYS A 13 5.67 -0.23 13.04
CA LYS A 13 4.56 0.13 13.94
C LYS A 13 4.89 1.40 14.72
N PRO A 14 4.55 2.59 14.16
CA PRO A 14 4.72 3.85 14.86
C PRO A 14 3.99 3.86 16.20
N LYS A 15 4.70 4.15 17.31
CA LYS A 15 4.11 4.23 18.64
C LYS A 15 4.47 5.55 19.35
N GLY A 16 3.48 6.17 19.99
CA GLY A 16 3.64 7.36 20.81
C GLY A 16 4.00 8.63 20.01
N ARG A 17 4.43 9.70 20.72
CA ARG A 17 4.76 11.01 20.10
C ARG A 17 5.86 10.91 19.03
N PHE A 18 6.84 10.04 19.25
CA PHE A 18 7.93 9.80 18.29
C PHE A 18 7.43 9.04 17.05
N GLY A 19 6.56 8.04 17.21
CA GLY A 19 5.93 7.34 16.10
C GLY A 19 5.08 8.27 15.22
N ARG A 20 4.32 9.18 15.83
CA ARG A 20 3.56 10.21 15.08
C ARG A 20 4.46 11.19 14.33
N PHE A 21 5.60 11.56 14.89
CA PHE A 21 6.60 12.38 14.20
C PHE A 21 7.19 11.65 12.99
N LEU A 22 7.54 10.37 13.14
CA LEU A 22 8.02 9.54 12.02
C LEU A 22 6.97 9.35 10.94
N ALA A 23 5.71 9.07 11.29
CA ALA A 23 4.62 8.96 10.33
C ALA A 23 4.43 10.24 9.49
N ARG A 24 4.64 11.42 10.10
CA ARG A 24 4.68 12.70 9.36
C ARG A 24 5.90 12.83 8.47
N GLY A 25 7.09 12.43 8.94
CA GLY A 25 8.33 12.46 8.15
C GLY A 25 8.27 11.52 6.95
N MET A 26 7.71 10.34 7.10
CA MET A 26 7.50 9.37 6.02
C MET A 26 6.58 9.94 4.91
N ASN A 27 5.57 10.73 5.26
CA ASN A 27 4.74 11.45 4.28
C ASN A 27 5.53 12.35 3.34
N PHE A 28 6.62 12.97 3.81
CA PHE A 28 7.50 13.79 2.97
C PHE A 28 8.49 12.95 2.16
N GLY A 29 9.14 11.97 2.80
CA GLY A 29 10.15 11.13 2.16
C GLY A 29 9.63 10.31 0.97
N HIS A 30 8.39 9.82 1.05
CA HIS A 30 7.78 8.97 0.01
C HIS A 30 6.98 9.76 -1.04
N SER A 31 6.95 11.09 -0.96
CA SER A 31 6.16 11.94 -1.86
C SER A 31 6.52 11.75 -3.35
N GLY A 32 7.81 11.57 -3.66
CA GLY A 32 8.28 11.31 -5.02
C GLY A 32 7.89 9.94 -5.53
N LEU A 33 8.11 8.90 -4.70
CA LEU A 33 7.74 7.52 -4.99
C LEU A 33 6.22 7.38 -5.23
N THR A 34 5.40 7.98 -4.37
CA THR A 34 3.94 7.90 -4.52
C THR A 34 3.46 8.56 -5.82
N ARG A 35 3.98 9.75 -6.17
CA ARG A 35 3.62 10.39 -7.45
C ARG A 35 4.06 9.58 -8.66
N TRP A 36 5.26 9.02 -8.60
CA TRP A 36 5.79 8.16 -9.67
C TRP A 36 4.94 6.90 -9.83
N GLY A 37 4.61 6.20 -8.74
CA GLY A 37 3.78 5.00 -8.77
C GLY A 37 2.34 5.27 -9.23
N LEU A 38 1.72 6.37 -8.78
CA LEU A 38 0.39 6.75 -9.26
C LEU A 38 0.37 7.12 -10.75
N GLY A 39 1.48 7.60 -11.31
CA GLY A 39 1.62 7.84 -12.75
C GLY A 39 1.71 6.56 -13.59
N PHE A 40 1.82 5.39 -12.97
CA PHE A 40 1.88 4.10 -13.67
C PHE A 40 0.49 3.49 -13.94
N ILE A 41 -0.57 4.07 -13.39
CA ILE A 41 -1.92 3.53 -13.45
C ILE A 41 -2.92 4.63 -13.82
N ASP A 42 -3.84 4.30 -14.72
CA ASP A 42 -4.97 5.17 -15.02
C ASP A 42 -6.06 4.97 -13.98
N ILE A 43 -6.48 6.05 -13.33
CA ILE A 43 -7.45 6.04 -12.24
C ILE A 43 -8.70 6.80 -12.68
N ALA A 44 -9.83 6.12 -12.77
CA ALA A 44 -11.10 6.75 -13.06
C ALA A 44 -11.60 7.56 -11.84
N SER A 45 -12.34 8.64 -12.07
CA SER A 45 -12.81 9.55 -11.03
C SER A 45 -13.96 8.99 -10.19
N ASP A 46 -14.70 8.03 -10.72
CA ASP A 46 -15.95 7.48 -10.19
C ASP A 46 -15.82 6.12 -9.47
N ILE A 47 -14.59 5.68 -9.20
CA ILE A 47 -14.35 4.43 -8.49
C ILE A 47 -14.21 4.64 -6.98
N ASP A 48 -14.49 3.59 -6.21
CA ASP A 48 -14.06 3.54 -4.82
C ASP A 48 -12.63 2.97 -4.74
N ALA A 49 -11.76 3.65 -3.98
CA ALA A 49 -10.36 3.28 -3.82
C ALA A 49 -10.01 2.96 -2.37
N LEU A 50 -9.12 1.97 -2.15
CA LEU A 50 -8.58 1.58 -0.85
C LEU A 50 -7.06 1.76 -0.84
N ASP A 51 -6.51 2.45 0.16
CA ASP A 51 -5.06 2.52 0.43
C ASP A 51 -4.71 1.70 1.67
N ILE A 52 -3.99 0.59 1.48
CA ILE A 52 -3.62 -0.34 2.55
C ILE A 52 -2.27 0.04 3.16
N GLY A 53 -2.26 0.28 4.48
CA GLY A 53 -1.11 0.83 5.18
C GLY A 53 -0.94 2.32 4.89
N CYS A 54 -2.03 3.07 4.98
CA CYS A 54 -2.10 4.48 4.58
C CYS A 54 -1.21 5.43 5.41
N GLY A 55 -0.63 4.94 6.51
CA GLY A 55 0.28 5.68 7.36
C GLY A 55 -0.29 7.04 7.79
N GLY A 56 0.38 8.14 7.44
CA GLY A 56 -0.08 9.49 7.74
C GLY A 56 -1.12 10.07 6.77
N GLY A 57 -1.68 9.26 5.85
CA GLY A 57 -2.80 9.61 4.98
C GLY A 57 -2.46 10.48 3.76
N ARG A 58 -1.19 10.56 3.37
CA ARG A 58 -0.78 11.39 2.21
C ARG A 58 -1.23 10.80 0.87
N THR A 59 -1.15 9.49 0.74
CA THR A 59 -1.63 8.78 -0.46
C THR A 59 -3.14 8.91 -0.59
N VAL A 60 -3.87 8.75 0.53
CA VAL A 60 -5.32 8.95 0.58
C VAL A 60 -5.72 10.34 0.10
N GLU A 61 -5.06 11.41 0.58
CA GLU A 61 -5.29 12.79 0.11
C GLU A 61 -5.08 12.93 -1.41
N ARG A 62 -4.05 12.27 -1.96
CA ARG A 62 -3.77 12.32 -3.40
C ARG A 62 -4.80 11.55 -4.21
N LEU A 63 -5.15 10.36 -3.76
CA LEU A 63 -6.20 9.56 -4.39
C LEU A 63 -7.53 10.33 -4.40
N ALA A 64 -7.90 10.99 -3.28
CA ALA A 64 -9.09 11.81 -3.22
C ALA A 64 -9.07 13.04 -4.16
N GLY A 65 -7.88 13.49 -4.55
CA GLY A 65 -7.72 14.53 -5.58
C GLY A 65 -7.95 14.01 -7.01
N ILE A 66 -7.90 12.69 -7.23
CA ILE A 66 -8.13 12.03 -8.52
C ILE A 66 -9.55 11.43 -8.56
N VAL A 67 -9.91 10.68 -7.52
CA VAL A 67 -11.22 10.06 -7.35
C VAL A 67 -12.19 11.13 -6.81
N THR A 68 -12.79 11.92 -7.72
CA THR A 68 -13.66 13.05 -7.35
C THR A 68 -15.12 12.65 -7.12
N ASP A 69 -15.57 11.58 -7.78
CA ASP A 69 -16.96 11.13 -7.80
C ASP A 69 -17.19 9.82 -7.01
N GLY A 70 -16.10 9.21 -6.51
CA GLY A 70 -16.09 8.04 -5.63
C GLY A 70 -15.57 8.35 -4.24
N LYS A 71 -15.38 7.29 -3.45
CA LYS A 71 -14.81 7.37 -2.09
C LYS A 71 -13.39 6.82 -2.03
N VAL A 72 -12.58 7.41 -1.16
CA VAL A 72 -11.25 6.88 -0.83
C VAL A 72 -11.22 6.43 0.62
N VAL A 73 -10.87 5.18 0.83
CA VAL A 73 -10.70 4.59 2.15
C VAL A 73 -9.22 4.38 2.41
N GLY A 74 -8.74 4.77 3.59
CA GLY A 74 -7.39 4.46 4.07
C GLY A 74 -7.45 3.56 5.29
N ILE A 75 -6.72 2.46 5.29
CA ILE A 75 -6.57 1.59 6.47
C ILE A 75 -5.12 1.51 6.91
N ASP A 76 -4.94 1.43 8.23
CA ASP A 76 -3.65 1.14 8.85
C ASP A 76 -3.89 0.42 10.18
N TYR A 77 -3.01 -0.51 10.54
CA TYR A 77 -3.14 -1.23 11.81
C TYR A 77 -2.61 -0.43 13.01
N SER A 78 -1.86 0.65 12.76
CA SER A 78 -1.31 1.52 13.80
C SER A 78 -2.29 2.61 14.23
N PRO A 79 -2.75 2.64 15.48
CA PRO A 79 -3.65 3.70 15.96
C PRO A 79 -3.02 5.10 15.88
N ASP A 80 -1.70 5.21 16.05
CA ASP A 80 -0.99 6.51 15.94
C ASP A 80 -0.94 7.01 14.48
N ALA A 81 -0.82 6.11 13.49
CA ALA A 81 -0.91 6.44 12.07
C ALA A 81 -2.32 6.95 11.73
N ILE A 82 -3.36 6.28 12.21
CA ILE A 82 -4.77 6.67 12.02
C ILE A 82 -5.05 8.08 12.56
N VAL A 83 -4.55 8.42 13.74
CA VAL A 83 -4.69 9.78 14.29
C VAL A 83 -4.10 10.84 13.36
N VAL A 84 -2.90 10.58 12.79
CA VAL A 84 -2.24 11.51 11.86
C VAL A 84 -3.01 11.59 10.55
N ALA A 85 -3.44 10.44 9.99
CA ALA A 85 -4.18 10.36 8.74
C ALA A 85 -5.52 11.09 8.82
N ARG A 86 -6.28 10.89 9.89
CA ARG A 86 -7.57 11.60 10.14
C ARG A 86 -7.38 13.11 10.26
N LYS A 87 -6.34 13.54 10.99
CA LYS A 87 -6.04 14.97 11.10
C LYS A 87 -5.74 15.59 9.74
N LYS A 88 -4.94 14.88 8.92
CA LYS A 88 -4.54 15.36 7.60
C LYS A 88 -5.71 15.45 6.63
N ASN A 89 -6.59 14.48 6.64
CA ASN A 89 -7.71 14.36 5.70
C ASN A 89 -9.04 14.91 6.28
N ARG A 90 -8.99 15.71 7.35
CA ARG A 90 -10.19 16.14 8.09
C ARG A 90 -11.27 16.79 7.22
N ALA A 91 -10.88 17.66 6.29
CA ALA A 91 -11.83 18.31 5.39
C ALA A 91 -12.55 17.28 4.52
N LEU A 92 -11.81 16.42 3.83
CA LEU A 92 -12.34 15.37 2.96
C LEU A 92 -13.20 14.33 3.72
N ILE A 93 -12.87 14.07 4.99
CA ILE A 93 -13.70 13.21 5.87
C ILE A 93 -15.03 13.89 6.18
N ASN A 94 -15.02 15.17 6.51
CA ASN A 94 -16.25 15.94 6.79
C ASN A 94 -17.15 16.07 5.54
N GLU A 95 -16.56 16.07 4.34
CA GLU A 95 -17.26 16.04 3.04
C GLU A 95 -17.78 14.65 2.68
N GLY A 96 -17.47 13.60 3.47
CA GLY A 96 -17.87 12.23 3.21
C GLY A 96 -17.08 11.52 2.08
N ARG A 97 -16.05 12.17 1.54
CA ARG A 97 -15.23 11.66 0.42
C ARG A 97 -14.11 10.73 0.86
N VAL A 98 -13.68 10.84 2.10
CA VAL A 98 -12.59 10.03 2.68
C VAL A 98 -13.05 9.35 3.96
N GLU A 99 -12.66 8.11 4.11
CA GLU A 99 -12.77 7.36 5.36
C GLU A 99 -11.39 6.85 5.79
N ILE A 100 -11.10 6.95 7.08
CA ILE A 100 -9.86 6.41 7.67
C ILE A 100 -10.22 5.51 8.84
N SER A 101 -9.83 4.23 8.77
CA SER A 101 -10.10 3.25 9.81
C SER A 101 -8.88 2.46 10.23
N GLN A 102 -8.91 1.99 11.49
CA GLN A 102 -7.87 1.11 12.01
C GLN A 102 -8.26 -0.33 11.69
N GLU A 103 -7.56 -0.92 10.72
CA GLU A 103 -7.77 -2.31 10.30
C GLU A 103 -6.45 -2.97 9.89
N ALA A 104 -6.43 -4.30 9.97
CA ALA A 104 -5.36 -5.12 9.42
C ALA A 104 -5.75 -5.63 8.03
N VAL A 105 -4.78 -5.75 7.14
CA VAL A 105 -4.97 -6.32 5.79
C VAL A 105 -5.50 -7.75 5.81
N SER A 106 -5.15 -8.52 6.86
CA SER A 106 -5.53 -9.93 7.02
C SER A 106 -7.03 -10.14 7.28
N SER A 107 -7.77 -9.10 7.68
CA SER A 107 -9.20 -9.19 7.99
C SER A 107 -9.83 -7.81 7.88
N MET A 108 -10.41 -7.51 6.75
CA MET A 108 -11.04 -6.24 6.45
C MET A 108 -12.57 -6.35 6.52
N ARG A 109 -13.24 -5.36 7.14
CA ARG A 109 -14.71 -5.34 7.29
C ARG A 109 -15.48 -5.16 5.97
N PHE A 110 -14.79 -4.86 4.87
CA PHE A 110 -15.42 -4.50 3.60
C PHE A 110 -16.04 -5.72 2.89
N SER A 111 -17.11 -5.49 2.17
CA SER A 111 -17.78 -6.50 1.35
C SER A 111 -16.88 -6.99 0.21
N LYS A 112 -17.15 -8.19 -0.29
CA LYS A 112 -16.51 -8.71 -1.51
C LYS A 112 -16.75 -7.73 -2.67
N GLY A 113 -15.71 -7.38 -3.39
CA GLY A 113 -15.80 -6.51 -4.56
C GLY A 113 -16.15 -5.05 -4.22
N ALA A 114 -15.69 -4.52 -3.08
CA ALA A 114 -16.00 -3.16 -2.66
C ALA A 114 -15.22 -2.11 -3.48
N PHE A 115 -13.96 -2.39 -3.90
CA PHE A 115 -13.05 -1.38 -4.42
C PHE A 115 -12.64 -1.63 -5.88
N GLY A 116 -12.73 -0.59 -6.70
CA GLY A 116 -12.24 -0.59 -8.09
C GLY A 116 -10.73 -0.42 -8.18
N LEU A 117 -10.12 0.22 -7.18
CA LEU A 117 -8.68 0.35 -7.05
C LEU A 117 -8.24 0.05 -5.63
N ILE A 118 -7.18 -0.76 -5.49
CA ILE A 118 -6.48 -0.96 -4.22
C ILE A 118 -5.02 -0.56 -4.40
N THR A 119 -4.49 0.19 -3.46
CA THR A 119 -3.08 0.61 -3.45
C THR A 119 -2.38 0.17 -2.18
N ALA A 120 -1.07 -0.12 -2.29
CA ALA A 120 -0.17 -0.40 -1.17
C ALA A 120 1.17 0.28 -1.42
N PHE A 121 1.41 1.43 -0.79
CA PHE A 121 2.66 2.18 -0.90
C PHE A 121 3.55 1.94 0.31
N GLU A 122 4.72 1.33 0.11
CA GLU A 122 5.70 1.06 1.17
C GLU A 122 5.13 0.28 2.38
N SER A 123 4.04 -0.48 2.20
CA SER A 123 3.31 -1.14 3.29
C SER A 123 3.29 -2.66 3.17
N HIS A 124 3.26 -3.22 1.97
CA HIS A 124 3.15 -4.66 1.70
C HIS A 124 4.25 -5.50 2.36
N TYR A 125 5.42 -4.92 2.63
CA TYR A 125 6.53 -5.60 3.32
C TYR A 125 6.17 -6.08 4.73
N PHE A 126 5.22 -5.41 5.37
CA PHE A 126 4.86 -5.59 6.76
C PHE A 126 3.59 -6.41 6.94
N TRP A 127 3.01 -6.90 5.83
CA TRP A 127 1.85 -7.78 5.92
C TRP A 127 2.26 -9.10 6.57
N PRO A 128 1.46 -9.61 7.53
CA PRO A 128 1.83 -10.78 8.33
C PRO A 128 2.08 -12.05 7.52
N ASP A 129 1.22 -12.30 6.53
CA ASP A 129 1.31 -13.39 5.58
C ASP A 129 0.92 -12.88 4.19
N PHE A 130 1.91 -12.43 3.43
CA PHE A 130 1.70 -11.76 2.16
C PHE A 130 0.78 -12.53 1.19
N ARG A 131 0.92 -13.88 1.11
CA ARG A 131 0.09 -14.70 0.21
C ARG A 131 -1.37 -14.79 0.68
N ASN A 132 -1.60 -15.01 1.98
CA ASN A 132 -2.95 -15.07 2.51
C ASN A 132 -3.59 -13.69 2.62
N ASP A 133 -2.83 -12.66 2.95
CA ASP A 133 -3.30 -11.28 2.96
C ASP A 133 -3.74 -10.82 1.56
N LEU A 134 -3.03 -11.24 0.51
CA LEU A 134 -3.44 -10.99 -0.88
C LEU A 134 -4.78 -11.65 -1.25
N LYS A 135 -5.14 -12.79 -0.67
CA LYS A 135 -6.49 -13.38 -0.88
C LYS A 135 -7.58 -12.46 -0.33
N GLU A 136 -7.33 -11.86 0.81
CA GLU A 136 -8.25 -10.88 1.40
C GLU A 136 -8.32 -9.59 0.57
N VAL A 137 -7.18 -9.09 0.08
CA VAL A 137 -7.12 -7.98 -0.87
C VAL A 137 -7.91 -8.33 -2.15
N HIS A 138 -7.71 -9.52 -2.71
CA HIS A 138 -8.45 -10.00 -3.87
C HIS A 138 -9.95 -10.12 -3.59
N ARG A 139 -10.35 -10.55 -2.39
CA ARG A 139 -11.77 -10.63 -2.01
C ARG A 139 -12.46 -9.26 -2.11
N VAL A 140 -11.84 -8.20 -1.61
CA VAL A 140 -12.42 -6.85 -1.59
C VAL A 140 -12.23 -6.08 -2.90
N THR A 141 -11.37 -6.55 -3.81
CA THR A 141 -11.23 -5.99 -5.17
C THR A 141 -12.46 -6.33 -6.02
N LYS A 142 -13.04 -5.34 -6.71
CA LYS A 142 -14.10 -5.52 -7.72
C LYS A 142 -13.62 -6.40 -8.87
N GLN A 143 -14.53 -7.01 -9.59
CA GLN A 143 -14.22 -7.59 -10.90
C GLN A 143 -13.64 -6.51 -11.82
N ASN A 144 -12.58 -6.84 -12.56
CA ASN A 144 -11.77 -5.90 -13.34
C ASN A 144 -11.13 -4.76 -12.53
N GLY A 145 -11.27 -4.77 -11.19
CA GLY A 145 -10.61 -3.83 -10.30
C GLY A 145 -9.10 -4.03 -10.29
N GLN A 146 -8.37 -2.98 -9.98
CA GLN A 146 -6.92 -2.90 -10.08
C GLN A 146 -6.26 -2.96 -8.71
N LEU A 147 -5.10 -3.61 -8.64
CA LEU A 147 -4.18 -3.55 -7.51
C LEU A 147 -2.88 -2.90 -7.97
N LEU A 148 -2.39 -1.92 -7.19
CA LEU A 148 -1.10 -1.26 -7.39
C LEU A 148 -0.26 -1.40 -6.11
N ILE A 149 0.89 -2.06 -6.21
CA ILE A 149 1.88 -2.15 -5.12
C ILE A 149 3.12 -1.37 -5.55
N VAL A 150 3.58 -0.45 -4.68
CA VAL A 150 4.74 0.41 -4.96
C VAL A 150 5.70 0.37 -3.76
N GLY A 151 6.99 0.29 -4.05
CA GLY A 151 7.99 0.26 -3.00
C GLY A 151 9.42 0.51 -3.45
N ALA A 152 10.33 0.54 -2.46
CA ALA A 152 11.76 0.76 -2.66
C ALA A 152 12.64 -0.38 -2.13
N VAL A 153 12.02 -1.46 -1.62
CA VAL A 153 12.74 -2.65 -1.11
C VAL A 153 12.23 -3.89 -1.83
N TYR A 154 12.99 -4.37 -2.80
CA TYR A 154 12.71 -5.58 -3.57
C TYR A 154 14.02 -6.22 -4.02
N LYS A 155 14.00 -7.50 -4.40
CA LYS A 155 15.19 -8.20 -4.91
C LYS A 155 15.61 -7.60 -6.26
N ASN A 156 16.76 -6.95 -6.28
CA ASN A 156 17.40 -6.46 -7.50
C ASN A 156 18.92 -6.39 -7.31
N LYS A 157 19.68 -6.73 -8.34
CA LYS A 157 21.14 -6.88 -8.26
C LYS A 157 21.86 -5.62 -7.70
N LYS A 158 21.38 -4.42 -8.03
CA LYS A 158 22.04 -3.15 -7.67
C LYS A 158 21.94 -2.83 -6.19
N TYR A 159 20.79 -3.13 -5.54
CA TYR A 159 20.55 -2.72 -4.15
C TYR A 159 20.43 -3.90 -3.18
N ASP A 160 20.64 -5.14 -3.66
CA ASP A 160 20.38 -6.36 -2.92
C ASP A 160 21.12 -6.39 -1.58
N ARG A 161 22.44 -6.08 -1.57
CA ARG A 161 23.23 -6.03 -0.34
C ARG A 161 22.72 -5.04 0.70
N ARG A 162 22.19 -3.89 0.26
CA ARG A 162 21.57 -2.88 1.15
C ARG A 162 20.22 -3.36 1.66
N ASN A 163 19.40 -3.85 0.75
CA ASN A 163 18.03 -4.26 1.04
C ASN A 163 18.01 -5.47 1.97
N GLN A 164 18.87 -6.47 1.75
CA GLN A 164 18.96 -7.65 2.60
C GLN A 164 19.26 -7.29 4.06
N ARG A 165 20.15 -6.32 4.32
CA ARG A 165 20.43 -5.85 5.68
C ARG A 165 19.18 -5.25 6.37
N ILE A 166 18.33 -4.56 5.62
CA ILE A 166 17.08 -3.97 6.14
C ILE A 166 16.09 -5.10 6.42
N VAL A 167 15.93 -6.01 5.48
CA VAL A 167 15.04 -7.19 5.57
C VAL A 167 15.38 -8.03 6.79
N ASP A 168 16.66 -8.38 6.97
CA ASP A 168 17.13 -9.17 8.11
C ASP A 168 16.93 -8.45 9.46
N ALA A 169 17.01 -7.12 9.46
CA ALA A 169 16.88 -6.32 10.67
C ALA A 169 15.45 -6.25 11.22
N ILE A 170 14.43 -6.27 10.34
CA ILE A 170 13.02 -6.01 10.72
C ILE A 170 12.02 -7.06 10.23
N GLY A 171 12.47 -8.09 9.51
CA GLY A 171 11.62 -9.18 9.02
C GLY A 171 10.57 -8.67 8.03
N MET A 172 11.01 -8.26 6.84
CA MET A 172 10.14 -7.79 5.76
C MET A 172 9.93 -8.88 4.71
N THR A 173 8.77 -8.86 4.05
CA THR A 173 8.59 -9.58 2.79
C THR A 173 9.53 -9.00 1.73
N TYR A 174 10.34 -9.86 1.12
CA TYR A 174 11.38 -9.47 0.17
C TYR A 174 11.28 -10.32 -1.09
N LEU A 175 10.77 -9.73 -2.17
CA LEU A 175 10.43 -10.43 -3.41
C LEU A 175 11.10 -9.77 -4.61
N SER A 176 11.31 -10.55 -5.67
CA SER A 176 11.62 -10.06 -7.01
C SER A 176 10.32 -9.72 -7.76
N ILE A 177 10.44 -9.05 -8.90
CA ILE A 177 9.30 -8.74 -9.78
C ILE A 177 8.62 -10.04 -10.26
N GLU A 178 9.41 -11.07 -10.57
CA GLU A 178 8.92 -12.38 -10.99
C GLU A 178 8.13 -13.08 -9.87
N GLU A 179 8.66 -13.08 -8.65
CA GLU A 179 7.96 -13.63 -7.48
C GLU A 179 6.65 -12.88 -7.18
N PHE A 180 6.60 -11.55 -7.39
CA PHE A 180 5.34 -10.79 -7.33
C PHE A 180 4.35 -11.30 -8.36
N ARG A 181 4.78 -11.48 -9.61
CA ARG A 181 3.93 -12.00 -10.69
C ARG A 181 3.33 -13.34 -10.32
N GLU A 182 4.18 -14.32 -9.98
CA GLU A 182 3.74 -15.68 -9.63
C GLU A 182 2.71 -15.69 -8.48
N ILE A 183 2.97 -14.88 -7.44
CA ILE A 183 2.06 -14.82 -6.29
C ILE A 183 0.73 -14.17 -6.67
N LEU A 184 0.74 -13.06 -7.40
CA LEU A 184 -0.46 -12.33 -7.79
C LEU A 184 -1.32 -13.14 -8.75
N GLU A 185 -0.72 -13.78 -9.76
CA GLU A 185 -1.41 -14.68 -10.69
C GLU A 185 -1.99 -15.90 -9.95
N GLY A 186 -1.24 -16.48 -9.00
CA GLY A 186 -1.71 -17.58 -8.17
C GLY A 186 -2.87 -17.25 -7.23
N VAL A 187 -3.13 -15.96 -6.95
CA VAL A 187 -4.29 -15.49 -6.18
C VAL A 187 -5.50 -15.17 -7.08
N GLY A 188 -5.32 -15.07 -8.41
CA GLY A 188 -6.39 -14.80 -9.36
C GLY A 188 -6.35 -13.39 -9.97
N TYR A 189 -5.21 -12.71 -9.90
CA TYR A 189 -4.96 -11.51 -10.69
C TYR A 189 -4.40 -11.87 -12.06
N SER A 190 -4.60 -10.98 -13.04
CA SER A 190 -4.09 -11.07 -14.40
C SER A 190 -3.60 -9.71 -14.87
N GLN A 191 -3.18 -9.61 -16.13
CA GLN A 191 -2.69 -8.36 -16.73
C GLN A 191 -1.60 -7.71 -15.85
N PHE A 192 -0.68 -8.55 -15.38
CA PHE A 192 0.45 -8.10 -14.58
C PHE A 192 1.38 -7.24 -15.44
N ASP A 193 1.72 -6.07 -14.91
CA ASP A 193 2.71 -5.17 -15.46
C ASP A 193 3.60 -4.60 -14.36
N ALA A 194 4.85 -4.28 -14.68
CA ALA A 194 5.83 -3.80 -13.71
C ALA A 194 6.67 -2.65 -14.26
N LEU A 195 6.98 -1.70 -13.41
CA LEU A 195 7.84 -0.56 -13.70
C LEU A 195 8.95 -0.46 -12.65
N GLU A 196 10.19 -0.25 -13.08
CA GLU A 196 11.34 -0.04 -12.21
C GLU A 196 12.01 1.31 -12.48
N GLU A 197 12.24 2.10 -11.44
CA GLU A 197 13.14 3.25 -11.47
C GLU A 197 14.52 2.83 -10.90
N LYS A 198 15.34 2.26 -11.79
CA LYS A 198 16.60 1.58 -11.42
C LYS A 198 17.59 2.49 -10.70
N ASN A 199 17.57 3.81 -10.95
CA ASN A 199 18.50 4.73 -10.30
C ASN A 199 18.10 5.07 -8.85
N LYS A 200 16.81 4.94 -8.53
CA LYS A 200 16.28 5.16 -7.18
C LYS A 200 16.02 3.86 -6.42
N GLY A 201 16.03 2.72 -7.13
CA GLY A 201 15.67 1.42 -6.58
C GLY A 201 14.19 1.33 -6.23
N TRP A 202 13.34 2.00 -7.02
CA TRP A 202 11.88 1.95 -6.85
C TRP A 202 11.29 0.92 -7.80
N PHE A 203 10.20 0.30 -7.37
CA PHE A 203 9.38 -0.55 -8.22
C PHE A 203 7.89 -0.23 -8.03
N ALA A 204 7.13 -0.51 -9.06
CA ALA A 204 5.69 -0.57 -9.04
C ALA A 204 5.25 -1.83 -9.78
N VAL A 205 4.27 -2.54 -9.24
CA VAL A 205 3.58 -3.63 -9.94
C VAL A 205 2.09 -3.34 -9.92
N LYS A 206 1.44 -3.56 -11.05
CA LYS A 206 -0.02 -3.44 -11.19
C LYS A 206 -0.60 -4.70 -11.83
N CYS A 207 -1.81 -5.02 -11.45
CA CYS A 207 -2.56 -6.15 -12.03
C CYS A 207 -4.06 -5.89 -11.90
N LYS A 208 -4.87 -6.68 -12.60
CA LYS A 208 -6.32 -6.65 -12.55
C LYS A 208 -6.87 -7.96 -12.00
N LYS A 209 -7.94 -7.89 -11.23
CA LYS A 209 -8.71 -9.07 -10.85
C LYS A 209 -9.41 -9.62 -12.09
N GLN A 210 -9.20 -10.92 -12.37
CA GLN A 210 -9.87 -11.60 -13.47
C GLN A 210 -11.39 -11.58 -13.31
N GLU A 211 -12.11 -11.52 -14.43
CA GLU A 211 -13.52 -11.88 -14.44
C GLU A 211 -13.64 -13.33 -13.98
N GLY A 212 -14.52 -13.57 -12.99
CA GLY A 212 -14.81 -14.93 -12.57
C GLY A 212 -15.33 -15.68 -13.78
N GLY A 213 -14.57 -16.62 -14.30
CA GLY A 213 -15.12 -17.59 -15.22
C GLY A 213 -16.30 -18.24 -14.48
N THR A 214 -17.48 -18.16 -15.06
CA THR A 214 -18.61 -18.98 -14.65
C THR A 214 -18.15 -20.43 -14.84
N ALA A 215 -17.84 -21.09 -13.71
CA ALA A 215 -17.66 -22.54 -13.70
C ALA A 215 -19.04 -23.19 -13.83
#